data_7567fcc3eb9c24a73b7844f17cf64b4f
#
_entry.id   7567fcc3eb9c24a73b7844f17cf64b4f
#
_cell.length_a   1.000
_cell.length_b   1.000
_cell.length_c   1.000
_cell.angle_alpha   90.00
_cell.angle_beta   90.00
_cell.angle_gamma   90.00
#
_symmetry.space_group_name_H-M   'P 1'
#
loop_
_entity.id
_entity.type
_entity.pdbx_description
1 polymer ?
#
loop_
_entity_poly.entity_id
_entity_poly.type
_entity_poly.pdbx_seq_one_letter_code
_entity_poly.pdbx_strand_id
1 'polypeptide(L)'
;MPPRDRALFAAMPSYAILSAMQQWPLVIHPADNVEIHADGHKYARRVLRAGEDVVKYGMPIGHATRDIAVGEHVHVHNLATNLGGTLDYAYAPDAACLAARPGDLQDGRTFRAYRHADGRVGIRNDIWVIPTVGCVNRLCERLAATCGGLALTHPYGCSQLGDDHETTANLLAALARHPNAGGVLVVALGCENNTLDSFKARLAADALNIRFLRAQDPGDEFARGCALIDELLANRPSEREEVPVSELVVGLKCGGSDGFSGLTANPLVGRFSDGLVARGGSTVLTEVPEMFGAETLLMKRCRTRAVFERCVAMVNGFKDYYARHGQVCYENPSPGNKAGGITTLEDKSLGCVQKGGSAAVEDVLAYGGRVRTHGLTLLSAPGNDLVAATALAAAGCHLVLFTTGRGTPFGTAVPTLKVATNTALAAAKPHWIDWDAMANPDAEAFAAKVFAVASGEPACNEVHGDRGIAIFKDGVTL
;
A
#
# COMPACT_ATOMS: atom_id res chain seq x y z
N MET A 1 7.32 28.93 0.60
CA MET A 1 8.33 27.90 0.95
C MET A 1 9.66 28.56 1.21
N PRO A 2 10.36 28.31 2.33
CA PRO A 2 11.72 28.77 2.53
C PRO A 2 12.68 28.11 1.52
N PRO A 3 13.82 28.76 1.18
CA PRO A 3 14.72 28.30 0.11
C PRO A 3 15.28 26.87 0.27
N ARG A 4 15.35 26.34 1.50
CA ARG A 4 15.80 24.96 1.79
C ARG A 4 14.79 23.90 1.33
N ASP A 5 13.51 24.16 1.36
CA ASP A 5 12.48 23.22 0.92
C ASP A 5 12.48 23.06 -0.61
N ARG A 6 12.76 24.14 -1.35
CA ARG A 6 12.92 24.08 -2.80
C ARG A 6 14.09 23.20 -3.24
N ALA A 7 15.20 23.16 -2.49
CA ALA A 7 16.39 22.39 -2.85
C ALA A 7 16.20 20.87 -2.63
N LEU A 8 15.46 20.45 -1.59
CA LEU A 8 15.17 19.03 -1.34
C LEU A 8 14.23 18.45 -2.41
N PHE A 9 13.26 19.24 -2.88
CA PHE A 9 12.30 18.82 -3.92
C PHE A 9 12.80 18.99 -5.36
N ALA A 10 13.74 19.90 -5.60
CA ALA A 10 14.25 20.21 -6.95
C ALA A 10 15.26 19.17 -7.49
N ALA A 11 15.83 18.32 -6.65
CA ALA A 11 16.82 17.32 -7.06
C ALA A 11 16.19 16.03 -7.66
N MET A 12 14.86 15.95 -7.76
CA MET A 12 14.19 14.75 -8.24
C MET A 12 13.73 14.89 -9.70
N PRO A 13 14.00 13.88 -10.57
CA PRO A 13 13.48 13.83 -11.94
C PRO A 13 11.96 14.02 -12.02
N SER A 14 11.21 13.57 -10.99
CA SER A 14 9.76 13.64 -10.90
C SER A 14 9.17 15.05 -10.84
N TYR A 15 9.92 16.06 -10.35
CA TYR A 15 9.42 17.44 -10.32
C TYR A 15 9.39 18.07 -11.72
N ALA A 16 10.39 17.75 -12.54
CA ALA A 16 10.45 18.20 -13.93
C ALA A 16 9.36 17.55 -14.81
N ILE A 17 8.98 16.30 -14.51
CA ILE A 17 7.98 15.55 -15.28
C ILE A 17 6.60 16.19 -15.16
N LEU A 18 6.14 16.53 -13.95
CA LEU A 18 4.80 17.09 -13.73
C LEU A 18 4.63 18.50 -14.31
N SER A 19 5.72 19.30 -14.34
CA SER A 19 5.70 20.62 -15.01
C SER A 19 5.80 20.51 -16.55
N ALA A 20 6.39 19.42 -17.08
CA ALA A 20 6.53 19.17 -18.50
C ALA A 20 5.28 18.51 -19.13
N MET A 21 4.33 18.02 -18.35
CA MET A 21 3.12 17.31 -18.85
C MET A 21 2.16 18.18 -19.69
N GLN A 22 2.45 19.46 -19.87
CA GLN A 22 1.71 20.33 -20.83
C GLN A 22 2.21 20.21 -22.28
N GLN A 23 3.31 19.46 -22.52
CA GLN A 23 3.90 19.30 -23.85
C GLN A 23 4.14 17.81 -24.15
N TRP A 24 3.33 17.24 -24.99
CA TRP A 24 3.51 15.89 -25.57
C TRP A 24 4.23 15.97 -26.92
N PRO A 25 5.09 14.98 -27.28
CA PRO A 25 5.46 13.79 -26.51
C PRO A 25 6.44 14.08 -25.35
N LEU A 26 6.41 13.21 -24.32
CA LEU A 26 7.21 13.34 -23.10
C LEU A 26 8.36 12.33 -23.09
N VAL A 27 9.60 12.81 -22.87
CA VAL A 27 10.79 12.00 -22.55
C VAL A 27 11.07 12.14 -21.06
N ILE A 28 11.10 11.03 -20.34
CA ILE A 28 11.20 11.03 -18.87
C ILE A 28 12.65 11.18 -18.41
N HIS A 29 13.56 10.47 -19.08
CA HIS A 29 14.99 10.49 -18.76
C HIS A 29 15.81 10.67 -20.05
N PRO A 30 16.96 11.38 -20.03
CA PRO A 30 17.75 11.58 -21.25
C PRO A 30 18.20 10.29 -21.96
N ALA A 31 18.39 9.19 -21.21
CA ALA A 31 18.75 7.89 -21.75
C ALA A 31 17.58 7.12 -22.40
N ASP A 32 16.33 7.62 -22.29
CA ASP A 32 15.15 6.93 -22.82
C ASP A 32 15.20 6.88 -24.33
N ASN A 33 14.99 5.69 -24.90
CA ASN A 33 14.87 5.48 -26.33
C ASN A 33 13.40 5.34 -26.79
N VAL A 34 12.47 5.57 -25.86
CA VAL A 34 11.04 5.75 -26.11
C VAL A 34 10.57 7.09 -25.57
N GLU A 35 9.47 7.60 -26.10
CA GLU A 35 8.73 8.75 -25.61
C GLU A 35 7.28 8.38 -25.35
N ILE A 36 6.61 9.10 -24.45
CA ILE A 36 5.21 8.88 -24.10
C ILE A 36 4.36 9.92 -24.78
N HIS A 37 3.26 9.48 -25.39
CA HIS A 37 2.27 10.36 -26.02
C HIS A 37 1.08 10.63 -25.10
N ALA A 38 0.20 11.54 -25.52
CA ALA A 38 -0.97 11.96 -24.74
C ALA A 38 -2.01 10.85 -24.47
N ASP A 39 -1.90 9.73 -25.17
CA ASP A 39 -2.69 8.52 -24.97
C ASP A 39 -2.12 7.57 -23.88
N GLY A 40 -0.96 7.92 -23.30
CA GLY A 40 -0.25 7.12 -22.32
C GLY A 40 0.60 5.99 -22.90
N HIS A 41 0.67 5.86 -24.24
CA HIS A 41 1.45 4.84 -24.91
C HIS A 41 2.87 5.29 -25.29
N LYS A 42 3.74 4.30 -25.53
CA LYS A 42 5.16 4.49 -25.84
C LYS A 42 5.42 4.38 -27.33
N TYR A 43 6.29 5.26 -27.84
CA TYR A 43 6.73 5.29 -29.22
C TYR A 43 8.25 5.38 -29.30
N ALA A 44 8.86 4.71 -30.28
CA ALA A 44 10.32 4.66 -30.42
C ALA A 44 10.87 6.01 -30.91
N ARG A 45 11.85 6.57 -30.19
CA ARG A 45 12.54 7.83 -30.55
C ARG A 45 13.63 7.65 -31.61
N ARG A 46 14.14 6.44 -31.75
CA ARG A 46 15.13 6.04 -32.76
C ARG A 46 14.85 4.61 -33.21
N VAL A 47 15.52 4.15 -34.24
CA VAL A 47 15.49 2.75 -34.62
C VAL A 47 16.04 1.90 -33.45
N LEU A 48 15.31 0.87 -33.06
CA LEU A 48 15.73 -0.15 -32.10
C LEU A 48 15.90 -1.47 -32.85
N ARG A 49 17.05 -2.13 -32.66
CA ARG A 49 17.32 -3.42 -33.29
C ARG A 49 16.76 -4.58 -32.46
N ALA A 50 16.45 -5.69 -33.13
CA ALA A 50 16.07 -6.92 -32.44
C ALA A 50 17.13 -7.30 -31.38
N GLY A 51 16.68 -7.60 -30.15
CA GLY A 51 17.52 -7.90 -28.98
C GLY A 51 18.04 -6.66 -28.23
N GLU A 52 17.82 -5.46 -28.75
CA GLU A 52 18.25 -4.23 -28.07
C GLU A 52 17.30 -3.87 -26.91
N ASP A 53 17.86 -3.40 -25.79
CA ASP A 53 17.09 -2.94 -24.64
C ASP A 53 16.21 -1.72 -25.00
N VAL A 54 14.94 -1.81 -24.61
CA VAL A 54 14.02 -0.68 -24.61
C VAL A 54 14.13 0.01 -23.25
N VAL A 55 14.48 1.30 -23.26
CA VAL A 55 14.80 2.10 -22.07
C VAL A 55 13.72 3.13 -21.82
N LYS A 56 13.17 3.12 -20.58
CA LYS A 56 12.25 4.12 -20.02
C LYS A 56 12.63 4.38 -18.56
N TYR A 57 12.49 5.61 -18.09
CA TYR A 57 12.96 6.04 -16.75
C TYR A 57 14.49 5.88 -16.57
N GLY A 58 15.26 5.86 -17.66
CA GLY A 58 16.70 5.60 -17.64
C GLY A 58 17.08 4.14 -17.38
N MET A 59 16.10 3.21 -17.40
CA MET A 59 16.29 1.78 -17.08
C MET A 59 15.68 0.91 -18.19
N PRO A 60 16.22 -0.30 -18.44
CA PRO A 60 15.60 -1.26 -19.34
C PRO A 60 14.22 -1.68 -18.85
N ILE A 61 13.24 -1.65 -19.76
CA ILE A 61 11.87 -2.17 -19.54
C ILE A 61 11.63 -3.48 -20.31
N GLY A 62 12.67 -4.08 -20.85
CA GLY A 62 12.66 -5.27 -21.68
C GLY A 62 13.50 -5.06 -22.93
N HIS A 63 13.43 -6.00 -23.89
CA HIS A 63 14.15 -5.93 -25.16
C HIS A 63 13.22 -6.00 -26.37
N ALA A 64 13.64 -5.38 -27.48
CA ALA A 64 12.93 -5.45 -28.75
C ALA A 64 12.95 -6.87 -29.33
N THR A 65 11.79 -7.43 -29.68
CA THR A 65 11.70 -8.79 -30.29
C THR A 65 11.96 -8.80 -31.79
N ARG A 66 11.92 -7.62 -32.41
CA ARG A 66 12.24 -7.35 -33.82
C ARG A 66 12.75 -5.92 -33.96
N ASP A 67 13.20 -5.54 -35.17
CA ASP A 67 13.51 -4.13 -35.45
C ASP A 67 12.25 -3.29 -35.28
N ILE A 68 12.38 -2.12 -34.62
CA ILE A 68 11.32 -1.15 -34.37
C ILE A 68 11.74 0.16 -35.03
N ALA A 69 10.89 0.71 -35.89
CA ALA A 69 11.16 1.97 -36.58
C ALA A 69 10.94 3.19 -35.67
N VAL A 70 11.53 4.34 -36.05
CA VAL A 70 11.27 5.63 -35.40
C VAL A 70 9.78 5.96 -35.48
N GLY A 71 9.18 6.38 -34.34
CA GLY A 71 7.76 6.69 -34.24
C GLY A 71 6.84 5.49 -34.23
N GLU A 72 7.38 4.25 -34.25
CA GLU A 72 6.58 3.03 -34.10
C GLU A 72 6.13 2.83 -32.68
N HIS A 73 4.88 2.37 -32.50
CA HIS A 73 4.32 2.01 -31.20
C HIS A 73 5.08 0.83 -30.58
N VAL A 74 5.57 1.03 -29.35
CA VAL A 74 6.30 0.00 -28.58
C VAL A 74 5.36 -0.61 -27.58
N HIS A 75 5.01 -1.90 -27.79
CA HIS A 75 4.06 -2.63 -26.97
C HIS A 75 4.36 -4.14 -26.99
N VAL A 76 3.49 -4.96 -26.39
CA VAL A 76 3.65 -6.43 -26.25
C VAL A 76 3.86 -7.17 -27.56
N HIS A 77 3.59 -6.59 -28.72
CA HIS A 77 3.81 -7.20 -30.05
C HIS A 77 5.26 -7.08 -30.55
N ASN A 78 6.09 -6.23 -29.92
CA ASN A 78 7.48 -6.00 -30.30
C ASN A 78 8.43 -5.78 -29.11
N LEU A 79 7.97 -5.99 -27.88
CA LEU A 79 8.74 -5.88 -26.64
C LEU A 79 8.52 -7.12 -25.76
N ALA A 80 9.61 -7.73 -25.29
CA ALA A 80 9.60 -8.83 -24.32
C ALA A 80 10.35 -8.45 -23.03
N THR A 81 9.98 -9.11 -21.92
CA THR A 81 10.62 -8.92 -20.61
C THR A 81 12.05 -9.45 -20.58
N ASN A 82 12.91 -8.85 -19.76
CA ASN A 82 14.24 -9.34 -19.40
C ASN A 82 14.23 -10.13 -18.07
N LEU A 83 13.07 -10.21 -17.40
CA LEU A 83 12.96 -10.85 -16.08
C LEU A 83 13.17 -12.36 -16.16
N GLY A 84 13.89 -12.87 -15.19
CA GLY A 84 14.13 -14.30 -14.95
C GLY A 84 13.78 -14.69 -13.51
N GLY A 85 14.41 -15.74 -13.02
CA GLY A 85 14.28 -16.22 -11.64
C GLY A 85 14.94 -15.32 -10.59
N THR A 86 15.34 -15.94 -9.47
CA THR A 86 16.10 -15.27 -8.41
C THR A 86 17.45 -14.79 -8.91
N LEU A 87 17.92 -13.67 -8.32
CA LEU A 87 19.19 -13.04 -8.67
C LEU A 87 20.03 -12.83 -7.40
N ASP A 88 21.34 -12.79 -7.60
CA ASP A 88 22.29 -12.34 -6.57
C ASP A 88 22.44 -10.82 -6.64
N TYR A 89 22.39 -10.18 -5.49
CA TYR A 89 22.52 -8.74 -5.38
C TYR A 89 23.67 -8.36 -4.45
N ALA A 90 24.39 -7.30 -4.78
CA ALA A 90 25.47 -6.76 -3.95
C ALA A 90 24.98 -5.52 -3.18
N TYR A 91 25.36 -5.41 -1.91
CA TYR A 91 25.09 -4.21 -1.12
C TYR A 91 25.96 -3.06 -1.59
N ALA A 92 25.39 -2.13 -2.33
CA ALA A 92 26.01 -0.93 -2.87
C ALA A 92 25.13 0.29 -2.60
N PRO A 93 25.10 0.79 -1.35
CA PRO A 93 24.19 1.87 -0.95
C PRO A 93 24.56 3.19 -1.64
N ASP A 94 23.53 3.95 -2.01
CA ASP A 94 23.66 5.30 -2.53
C ASP A 94 23.78 6.29 -1.35
N ALA A 95 24.97 6.87 -1.17
CA ALA A 95 25.25 7.79 -0.09
C ALA A 95 24.34 9.03 -0.10
N ALA A 96 23.90 9.50 -1.27
CA ALA A 96 23.00 10.64 -1.39
C ALA A 96 21.62 10.31 -0.82
N CYS A 97 21.09 9.12 -1.13
CA CYS A 97 19.81 8.64 -0.58
C CYS A 97 19.87 8.41 0.94
N LEU A 98 21.05 8.06 1.47
CA LEU A 98 21.24 7.78 2.90
C LEU A 98 21.56 9.02 3.74
N ALA A 99 21.80 10.17 3.12
CA ALA A 99 22.17 11.41 3.82
C ALA A 99 21.04 11.95 4.70
N ALA A 100 19.78 11.93 4.18
CA ALA A 100 18.61 12.36 4.93
C ALA A 100 18.12 11.29 5.92
N ARG A 101 17.59 11.75 7.06
CA ARG A 101 17.03 10.89 8.10
C ARG A 101 15.55 11.25 8.37
N PRO A 102 14.74 10.29 8.82
CA PRO A 102 13.41 10.59 9.30
C PRO A 102 13.44 11.64 10.41
N GLY A 103 12.62 12.69 10.30
CA GLY A 103 12.53 13.75 11.29
C GLY A 103 13.55 14.89 11.15
N ASP A 104 14.31 14.96 10.05
CA ASP A 104 15.26 16.08 9.82
C ASP A 104 14.53 17.44 9.65
N LEU A 105 13.25 17.44 9.27
CA LEU A 105 12.42 18.63 9.15
C LEU A 105 11.52 18.80 10.36
N GLN A 106 11.78 19.80 11.19
CA GLN A 106 11.05 20.15 12.41
C GLN A 106 10.22 21.43 12.16
N ASP A 107 9.11 21.33 11.41
CA ASP A 107 8.25 22.49 11.12
C ASP A 107 7.02 22.61 12.04
N GLY A 108 6.89 21.72 13.03
CA GLY A 108 5.81 21.71 14.00
C GLY A 108 4.44 21.36 13.42
N ARG A 109 4.37 20.78 12.22
CA ARG A 109 3.11 20.39 11.58
C ARG A 109 2.38 19.33 12.38
N THR A 110 1.06 19.51 12.56
CA THR A 110 0.18 18.63 13.32
C THR A 110 -1.01 18.18 12.48
N PHE A 111 -1.75 17.21 12.98
CA PHE A 111 -3.09 16.82 12.52
C PHE A 111 -3.96 16.43 13.72
N ARG A 112 -5.28 16.33 13.54
CA ARG A 112 -6.20 16.00 14.62
C ARG A 112 -6.53 14.52 14.66
N ALA A 113 -6.28 13.85 15.80
CA ALA A 113 -6.47 12.41 15.95
C ALA A 113 -6.96 12.04 17.36
N TYR A 114 -7.37 10.79 17.52
CA TYR A 114 -7.76 10.22 18.81
C TYR A 114 -6.56 9.59 19.50
N ARG A 115 -6.27 9.98 20.74
CA ARG A 115 -5.24 9.32 21.56
C ARG A 115 -5.88 8.30 22.48
N HIS A 116 -5.44 7.06 22.38
CA HIS A 116 -5.85 5.98 23.26
C HIS A 116 -5.14 6.05 24.60
N ALA A 117 -5.71 5.38 25.63
CA ALA A 117 -5.13 5.34 26.98
C ALA A 117 -3.72 4.73 27.03
N ASP A 118 -3.36 3.89 26.06
CA ASP A 118 -2.03 3.29 25.89
C ASP A 118 -1.05 4.18 25.10
N GLY A 119 -1.46 5.40 24.74
CA GLY A 119 -0.66 6.39 24.00
C GLY A 119 -0.71 6.27 22.48
N ARG A 120 -1.27 5.19 21.91
CA ARG A 120 -1.41 5.06 20.44
C ARG A 120 -2.36 6.12 19.89
N VAL A 121 -2.11 6.51 18.66
CA VAL A 121 -2.88 7.53 17.94
C VAL A 121 -3.67 6.89 16.79
N GLY A 122 -4.98 7.16 16.71
CA GLY A 122 -5.86 6.71 15.62
C GLY A 122 -6.54 7.86 14.90
N ILE A 123 -6.71 7.77 13.59
CA ILE A 123 -7.40 8.77 12.76
C ILE A 123 -8.90 8.48 12.60
N ARG A 124 -9.35 7.36 13.12
CA ARG A 124 -10.75 6.94 13.25
C ARG A 124 -10.97 6.38 14.66
N ASN A 125 -12.23 6.14 14.99
CA ASN A 125 -12.64 5.70 16.33
C ASN A 125 -13.83 4.75 16.28
N ASP A 126 -13.89 3.94 15.20
CA ASP A 126 -14.98 2.99 14.97
C ASP A 126 -14.86 1.77 15.90
N ILE A 127 -15.97 1.12 16.19
CA ILE A 127 -15.96 -0.22 16.78
C ILE A 127 -15.69 -1.23 15.67
N TRP A 128 -14.66 -2.05 15.83
CA TRP A 128 -14.38 -3.15 14.91
C TRP A 128 -14.85 -4.47 15.50
N VAL A 129 -15.57 -5.28 14.72
CA VAL A 129 -16.02 -6.63 15.08
C VAL A 129 -15.24 -7.62 14.25
N ILE A 130 -14.39 -8.43 14.89
CA ILE A 130 -13.44 -9.32 14.23
C ILE A 130 -13.79 -10.77 14.54
N PRO A 131 -14.23 -11.56 13.53
CA PRO A 131 -14.44 -12.99 13.70
C PRO A 131 -13.08 -13.72 13.80
N THR A 132 -12.95 -14.72 14.67
CA THR A 132 -11.82 -15.65 14.65
C THR A 132 -11.97 -16.70 13.55
N VAL A 133 -13.21 -16.91 13.08
CA VAL A 133 -13.57 -17.90 12.07
C VAL A 133 -14.75 -17.42 11.22
N GLY A 134 -14.75 -17.77 9.93
CA GLY A 134 -15.80 -17.35 8.99
C GLY A 134 -17.21 -17.76 9.34
N CYS A 135 -17.41 -18.81 10.15
CA CYS A 135 -18.73 -19.28 10.59
C CYS A 135 -19.56 -18.22 11.34
N VAL A 136 -18.92 -17.27 12.00
CA VAL A 136 -19.59 -16.20 12.76
C VAL A 136 -19.65 -14.86 12.02
N ASN A 137 -19.28 -14.80 10.74
CA ASN A 137 -19.28 -13.57 9.94
C ASN A 137 -20.63 -12.84 10.02
N ARG A 138 -21.75 -13.53 9.84
CA ARG A 138 -23.08 -12.92 9.86
C ARG A 138 -23.47 -12.36 11.24
N LEU A 139 -23.03 -13.03 12.31
CA LEU A 139 -23.19 -12.50 13.66
C LEU A 139 -22.38 -11.20 13.83
N CYS A 140 -21.12 -11.17 13.35
CA CYS A 140 -20.28 -10.00 13.38
C CYS A 140 -20.87 -8.81 12.60
N GLU A 141 -21.43 -9.05 11.40
CA GLU A 141 -22.10 -8.02 10.60
C GLU A 141 -23.32 -7.43 11.32
N ARG A 142 -24.14 -8.28 11.92
CA ARG A 142 -25.32 -7.84 12.70
C ARG A 142 -24.91 -7.02 13.93
N LEU A 143 -23.87 -7.45 14.66
CA LEU A 143 -23.33 -6.75 15.82
C LEU A 143 -22.73 -5.40 15.43
N ALA A 144 -21.90 -5.34 14.40
CA ALA A 144 -21.33 -4.10 13.91
C ALA A 144 -22.40 -3.07 13.49
N ALA A 145 -23.48 -3.54 12.87
CA ALA A 145 -24.59 -2.68 12.44
C ALA A 145 -25.30 -1.97 13.60
N THR A 146 -25.29 -2.52 14.84
CA THR A 146 -25.94 -1.89 16.00
C THR A 146 -25.27 -0.58 16.44
N CYS A 147 -24.00 -0.39 16.13
CA CYS A 147 -23.22 0.79 16.52
C CYS A 147 -22.61 1.57 15.34
N GLY A 148 -22.98 1.25 14.10
CA GLY A 148 -22.35 1.82 12.92
C GLY A 148 -20.86 1.43 12.78
N GLY A 149 -20.45 0.32 13.41
CA GLY A 149 -19.10 -0.20 13.39
C GLY A 149 -18.76 -0.98 12.13
N LEU A 150 -17.58 -1.58 12.09
CA LEU A 150 -17.05 -2.32 10.95
C LEU A 150 -16.84 -3.80 11.30
N ALA A 151 -17.48 -4.71 10.57
CA ALA A 151 -17.20 -6.15 10.64
C ALA A 151 -16.08 -6.51 9.65
N LEU A 152 -14.98 -7.08 10.16
CA LEU A 152 -13.84 -7.53 9.35
C LEU A 152 -13.97 -9.00 8.97
N THR A 153 -14.95 -9.30 8.13
CA THR A 153 -15.31 -10.69 7.75
C THR A 153 -14.27 -11.33 6.83
N HIS A 154 -14.09 -12.64 6.99
CA HIS A 154 -13.18 -13.47 6.17
C HIS A 154 -13.63 -14.94 6.19
N PRO A 155 -13.22 -15.79 5.23
CA PRO A 155 -13.65 -17.20 5.17
C PRO A 155 -12.79 -18.18 5.98
N TYR A 156 -11.77 -17.72 6.69
CA TYR A 156 -10.75 -18.56 7.32
C TYR A 156 -10.96 -18.74 8.83
N GLY A 157 -9.91 -19.26 9.52
CA GLY A 157 -9.89 -19.48 10.98
C GLY A 157 -10.16 -20.93 11.39
N CYS A 158 -10.67 -21.75 10.46
CA CYS A 158 -10.81 -23.18 10.60
C CYS A 158 -10.33 -23.87 9.31
N SER A 159 -9.92 -25.13 9.41
CA SER A 159 -9.48 -25.93 8.25
C SER A 159 -8.25 -25.39 7.50
N GLN A 160 -7.49 -24.50 8.13
CA GLN A 160 -6.18 -24.05 7.65
C GLN A 160 -5.06 -24.82 8.38
N LEU A 161 -3.97 -25.08 7.68
CA LEU A 161 -2.79 -25.80 8.18
C LEU A 161 -1.54 -24.91 8.14
N GLY A 162 -0.59 -25.17 9.05
CA GLY A 162 0.74 -24.59 9.06
C GLY A 162 0.74 -23.04 8.96
N ASP A 163 1.50 -22.54 8.01
CA ASP A 163 1.76 -21.11 7.85
C ASP A 163 0.50 -20.29 7.50
N ASP A 164 -0.47 -20.86 6.79
CA ASP A 164 -1.73 -20.18 6.50
C ASP A 164 -2.55 -19.91 7.78
N HIS A 165 -2.56 -20.88 8.73
CA HIS A 165 -3.23 -20.70 10.01
C HIS A 165 -2.54 -19.59 10.83
N GLU A 166 -1.21 -19.65 10.95
CA GLU A 166 -0.43 -18.64 11.67
C GLU A 166 -0.57 -17.25 11.03
N THR A 167 -0.53 -17.18 9.70
CA THR A 167 -0.71 -15.95 8.95
C THR A 167 -2.07 -15.31 9.22
N THR A 168 -3.14 -16.09 9.16
CA THR A 168 -4.50 -15.63 9.45
C THR A 168 -4.61 -15.12 10.89
N ALA A 169 -4.16 -15.91 11.87
CA ALA A 169 -4.25 -15.56 13.28
C ALA A 169 -3.43 -14.29 13.62
N ASN A 170 -2.22 -14.17 13.07
CA ASN A 170 -1.35 -13.02 13.30
C ASN A 170 -1.90 -11.75 12.65
N LEU A 171 -2.43 -11.84 11.41
CA LEU A 171 -3.03 -10.70 10.72
C LEU A 171 -4.27 -10.17 11.46
N LEU A 172 -5.17 -11.06 11.89
CA LEU A 172 -6.37 -10.67 12.65
C LEU A 172 -6.00 -10.06 14.00
N ALA A 173 -4.99 -10.61 14.71
CA ALA A 173 -4.49 -10.03 15.94
C ALA A 173 -3.83 -8.66 15.72
N ALA A 174 -3.14 -8.46 14.58
CA ALA A 174 -2.57 -7.17 14.22
C ALA A 174 -3.68 -6.13 13.93
N LEU A 175 -4.75 -6.51 13.24
CA LEU A 175 -5.93 -5.67 13.03
C LEU A 175 -6.65 -5.35 14.35
N ALA A 176 -6.77 -6.31 15.27
CA ALA A 176 -7.38 -6.07 16.58
C ALA A 176 -6.62 -5.04 17.45
N ARG A 177 -5.34 -4.79 17.13
CA ARG A 177 -4.50 -3.77 17.77
C ARG A 177 -4.42 -2.47 17.00
N HIS A 178 -5.21 -2.33 15.92
CA HIS A 178 -5.12 -1.17 15.06
C HIS A 178 -5.62 0.09 15.78
N PRO A 179 -4.88 1.21 15.76
CA PRO A 179 -5.26 2.41 16.52
C PRO A 179 -6.49 3.15 15.95
N ASN A 180 -6.92 2.87 14.70
CA ASN A 180 -8.17 3.42 14.18
C ASN A 180 -9.42 2.76 14.79
N ALA A 181 -9.27 1.61 15.47
CA ALA A 181 -10.37 1.01 16.21
C ALA A 181 -10.48 1.66 17.59
N GLY A 182 -11.59 2.35 17.87
CA GLY A 182 -11.90 2.89 19.20
C GLY A 182 -12.17 1.79 20.22
N GLY A 183 -12.63 0.63 19.74
CA GLY A 183 -12.80 -0.60 20.49
C GLY A 183 -12.94 -1.79 19.55
N VAL A 184 -12.60 -2.98 20.03
CA VAL A 184 -12.66 -4.22 19.24
C VAL A 184 -13.44 -5.30 19.96
N LEU A 185 -14.47 -5.87 19.30
CA LEU A 185 -15.13 -7.09 19.72
C LEU A 185 -14.59 -8.27 18.90
N VAL A 186 -13.86 -9.17 19.54
CA VAL A 186 -13.42 -10.42 18.92
C VAL A 186 -14.48 -11.50 19.15
N VAL A 187 -15.00 -12.08 18.07
CA VAL A 187 -16.07 -13.07 18.10
C VAL A 187 -15.55 -14.42 17.66
N ALA A 188 -15.57 -15.38 18.57
CA ALA A 188 -15.23 -16.78 18.34
C ALA A 188 -16.50 -17.62 18.22
N LEU A 189 -16.45 -18.72 17.45
CA LEU A 189 -17.49 -19.75 17.48
C LEU A 189 -17.37 -20.62 18.75
N GLY A 190 -16.20 -21.24 18.94
CA GLY A 190 -15.88 -22.09 20.09
C GLY A 190 -15.28 -23.45 19.75
N CYS A 191 -15.24 -23.85 18.46
CA CYS A 191 -14.67 -25.13 17.99
C CYS A 191 -13.66 -24.97 16.83
N GLU A 192 -13.29 -23.74 16.49
CA GLU A 192 -12.34 -23.42 15.43
C GLU A 192 -10.88 -23.67 15.82
N ASN A 193 -10.00 -23.81 14.81
CA ASN A 193 -8.55 -23.94 15.01
C ASN A 193 -7.94 -22.64 15.57
N ASN A 194 -8.42 -21.48 15.12
CA ASN A 194 -8.02 -20.17 15.63
C ASN A 194 -8.74 -19.86 16.95
N THR A 195 -8.43 -20.64 17.99
CA THR A 195 -9.14 -20.60 19.29
C THR A 195 -9.01 -19.22 19.95
N LEU A 196 -10.01 -18.87 20.76
CA LEU A 196 -10.03 -17.61 21.49
C LEU A 196 -8.81 -17.44 22.42
N ASP A 197 -8.37 -18.51 23.05
CA ASP A 197 -7.22 -18.47 23.97
C ASP A 197 -5.90 -18.25 23.21
N SER A 198 -5.73 -18.94 22.07
CA SER A 198 -4.61 -18.71 21.15
C SER A 198 -4.60 -17.28 20.61
N PHE A 199 -5.78 -16.74 20.26
CA PHE A 199 -5.91 -15.36 19.81
C PHE A 199 -5.54 -14.35 20.90
N LYS A 200 -6.04 -14.53 22.14
CA LYS A 200 -5.68 -13.68 23.29
C LYS A 200 -4.17 -13.67 23.56
N ALA A 201 -3.50 -14.84 23.46
CA ALA A 201 -2.07 -14.94 23.66
C ALA A 201 -1.25 -14.08 22.66
N ARG A 202 -1.79 -13.84 21.43
CA ARG A 202 -1.15 -13.00 20.41
C ARG A 202 -1.32 -11.49 20.66
N LEU A 203 -2.28 -11.09 21.51
CA LEU A 203 -2.55 -9.67 21.75
C LEU A 203 -1.57 -9.02 22.73
N ALA A 204 -0.76 -9.80 23.44
CA ALA A 204 0.08 -9.36 24.56
C ALA A 204 -0.71 -8.70 25.71
N ALA A 205 -0.02 -8.25 26.77
CA ALA A 205 -0.64 -7.64 27.95
C ALA A 205 -0.97 -6.15 27.78
N ASP A 206 -1.23 -5.68 26.55
CA ASP A 206 -1.52 -4.27 26.29
C ASP A 206 -2.90 -3.90 26.87
N ALA A 207 -3.03 -2.71 27.44
CA ALA A 207 -4.28 -2.16 27.95
C ALA A 207 -5.22 -1.72 26.80
N LEU A 208 -5.58 -2.67 25.94
CA LEU A 208 -6.41 -2.42 24.77
C LEU A 208 -7.90 -2.43 25.11
N ASN A 209 -8.69 -1.56 24.48
CA ASN A 209 -10.15 -1.60 24.55
C ASN A 209 -10.68 -2.77 23.68
N ILE A 210 -10.49 -4.03 24.16
CA ILE A 210 -10.91 -5.25 23.47
C ILE A 210 -11.83 -6.07 24.37
N ARG A 211 -12.90 -6.61 23.76
CA ARG A 211 -13.81 -7.58 24.40
C ARG A 211 -13.88 -8.86 23.57
N PHE A 212 -14.29 -9.94 24.20
CA PHE A 212 -14.31 -11.27 23.62
C PHE A 212 -15.67 -11.91 23.81
N LEU A 213 -16.22 -12.47 22.74
CA LEU A 213 -17.47 -13.20 22.72
C LEU A 213 -17.22 -14.60 22.17
N ARG A 214 -17.65 -15.65 22.89
CA ARG A 214 -17.75 -17.01 22.34
C ARG A 214 -19.22 -17.31 22.03
N ALA A 215 -19.57 -17.57 20.77
CA ALA A 215 -20.94 -17.74 20.34
C ALA A 215 -21.60 -18.99 20.91
N GLN A 216 -20.86 -20.10 21.08
CA GLN A 216 -21.37 -21.36 21.62
C GLN A 216 -21.57 -21.36 23.15
N ASP A 217 -21.16 -20.30 23.86
CA ASP A 217 -21.47 -20.21 25.28
C ASP A 217 -23.01 -20.06 25.51
N PRO A 218 -23.55 -20.57 26.62
CA PRO A 218 -25.00 -20.51 26.90
C PRO A 218 -25.59 -19.11 26.85
N GLY A 219 -26.82 -18.98 26.39
CA GLY A 219 -27.58 -17.73 26.30
C GLY A 219 -27.56 -17.13 24.89
N ASP A 220 -28.23 -15.98 24.74
CA ASP A 220 -28.31 -15.23 23.48
C ASP A 220 -26.97 -14.53 23.18
N GLU A 221 -26.25 -15.05 22.19
CA GLU A 221 -24.95 -14.52 21.77
C GLU A 221 -25.05 -13.11 21.19
N PHE A 222 -26.18 -12.76 20.57
CA PHE A 222 -26.39 -11.42 20.02
C PHE A 222 -26.59 -10.39 21.14
N ALA A 223 -27.44 -10.70 22.13
CA ALA A 223 -27.68 -9.83 23.27
C ALA A 223 -26.39 -9.61 24.10
N ARG A 224 -25.60 -10.69 24.34
CA ARG A 224 -24.30 -10.61 25.00
C ARG A 224 -23.30 -9.75 24.19
N GLY A 225 -23.29 -9.90 22.87
CA GLY A 225 -22.45 -9.11 21.98
C GLY A 225 -22.80 -7.62 22.02
N CYS A 226 -24.09 -7.26 22.05
CA CYS A 226 -24.54 -5.87 22.19
C CYS A 226 -24.06 -5.25 23.51
N ALA A 227 -24.18 -5.96 24.64
CA ALA A 227 -23.69 -5.47 25.94
C ALA A 227 -22.17 -5.21 25.93
N LEU A 228 -21.39 -6.10 25.29
CA LEU A 228 -19.94 -5.88 25.13
C LEU A 228 -19.61 -4.69 24.23
N ILE A 229 -20.43 -4.42 23.20
CA ILE A 229 -20.27 -3.22 22.34
C ILE A 229 -20.54 -1.96 23.15
N ASP A 230 -21.55 -1.96 24.02
CA ASP A 230 -21.85 -0.80 24.89
C ASP A 230 -20.65 -0.49 25.83
N GLU A 231 -20.01 -1.52 26.38
CA GLU A 231 -18.77 -1.35 27.16
C GLU A 231 -17.63 -0.76 26.32
N LEU A 232 -17.45 -1.23 25.06
CA LEU A 232 -16.42 -0.72 24.16
C LEU A 232 -16.64 0.74 23.82
N LEU A 233 -17.90 1.13 23.55
CA LEU A 233 -18.30 2.50 23.26
C LEU A 233 -18.03 3.44 24.43
N ALA A 234 -18.30 2.99 25.67
CA ALA A 234 -18.05 3.77 26.89
C ALA A 234 -16.56 4.02 27.17
N ASN A 235 -15.68 3.15 26.68
CA ASN A 235 -14.24 3.20 26.96
C ASN A 235 -13.38 3.74 25.79
N ARG A 236 -14.00 4.14 24.65
CA ARG A 236 -13.25 4.69 23.52
C ARG A 236 -12.89 6.17 23.75
N PRO A 237 -11.82 6.70 23.13
CA PRO A 237 -11.55 8.14 23.14
C PRO A 237 -12.76 8.93 22.60
N SER A 238 -13.11 10.04 23.23
CA SER A 238 -14.28 10.83 22.82
C SER A 238 -13.94 11.99 21.89
N GLU A 239 -12.72 12.53 22.00
CA GLU A 239 -12.32 13.76 21.31
C GLU A 239 -11.02 13.59 20.53
N ARG A 240 -10.87 14.38 19.47
CA ARG A 240 -9.63 14.51 18.72
C ARG A 240 -8.75 15.60 19.35
N GLU A 241 -7.47 15.32 19.47
CA GLU A 241 -6.45 16.27 19.88
C GLU A 241 -5.43 16.54 18.75
N GLU A 242 -4.67 17.63 18.88
CA GLU A 242 -3.54 17.91 18.02
C GLU A 242 -2.39 16.95 18.31
N VAL A 243 -1.92 16.25 17.27
CA VAL A 243 -0.80 15.31 17.37
C VAL A 243 0.24 15.63 16.29
N PRO A 244 1.53 15.40 16.54
CA PRO A 244 2.58 15.67 15.55
C PRO A 244 2.46 14.72 14.36
N VAL A 245 2.87 15.19 13.16
CA VAL A 245 2.83 14.41 11.91
C VAL A 245 3.68 13.15 11.98
N SER A 246 4.67 13.12 12.87
CA SER A 246 5.53 11.94 13.13
C SER A 246 4.75 10.70 13.61
N GLU A 247 3.54 10.89 14.17
CA GLU A 247 2.66 9.79 14.57
C GLU A 247 1.94 9.13 13.37
N LEU A 248 1.94 9.77 12.18
CA LEU A 248 1.18 9.29 11.04
C LEU A 248 1.93 8.18 10.30
N VAL A 249 1.24 7.06 10.05
CA VAL A 249 1.71 5.93 9.24
C VAL A 249 0.79 5.78 8.03
N VAL A 250 1.36 5.81 6.82
CA VAL A 250 0.61 5.81 5.56
C VAL A 250 1.02 4.65 4.68
N GLY A 251 0.05 3.85 4.24
CA GLY A 251 0.24 2.77 3.29
C GLY A 251 0.25 3.27 1.84
N LEU A 252 1.12 2.71 1.02
CA LEU A 252 1.30 3.07 -0.39
C LEU A 252 0.94 1.88 -1.27
N LYS A 253 -0.07 2.04 -2.14
CA LYS A 253 -0.66 0.98 -2.95
C LYS A 253 -0.99 1.50 -4.35
N CYS A 254 -0.99 0.63 -5.37
CA CYS A 254 -1.61 0.94 -6.66
C CYS A 254 -2.46 -0.24 -7.16
N GLY A 255 -3.48 0.07 -7.96
CA GLY A 255 -4.32 -0.94 -8.60
C GLY A 255 -4.96 -0.40 -9.87
N GLY A 256 -5.10 -1.26 -10.91
CA GLY A 256 -5.58 -0.80 -12.20
C GLY A 256 -4.66 0.25 -12.85
N SER A 257 -3.33 0.07 -12.76
CA SER A 257 -2.33 1.00 -13.29
C SER A 257 -2.40 1.14 -14.81
N ASP A 258 -2.03 2.32 -15.31
CA ASP A 258 -1.94 2.70 -16.73
C ASP A 258 -0.60 3.37 -17.06
N GLY A 259 -0.41 3.81 -18.30
CA GLY A 259 0.81 4.49 -18.76
C GLY A 259 1.13 5.81 -18.03
N PHE A 260 0.12 6.44 -17.42
CA PHE A 260 0.29 7.67 -16.64
C PHE A 260 0.65 7.43 -15.18
N SER A 261 0.51 6.20 -14.66
CA SER A 261 0.71 5.90 -13.23
C SER A 261 2.08 6.35 -12.72
N GLY A 262 3.15 6.04 -13.45
CA GLY A 262 4.52 6.46 -13.11
C GLY A 262 4.86 7.90 -13.50
N LEU A 263 3.93 8.66 -14.07
CA LEU A 263 4.13 10.05 -14.50
C LEU A 263 3.38 11.05 -13.61
N THR A 264 2.26 10.65 -13.04
CA THR A 264 1.34 11.53 -12.29
C THR A 264 1.17 11.10 -10.84
N ALA A 265 0.28 10.13 -10.59
CA ALA A 265 -0.13 9.76 -9.23
C ALA A 265 1.01 9.13 -8.40
N ASN A 266 1.80 8.21 -8.96
CA ASN A 266 2.87 7.57 -8.18
C ASN A 266 3.98 8.55 -7.78
N PRO A 267 4.51 9.43 -8.66
CA PRO A 267 5.45 10.47 -8.25
C PRO A 267 4.87 11.48 -7.27
N LEU A 268 3.57 11.83 -7.37
CA LEU A 268 2.90 12.72 -6.42
C LEU A 268 2.85 12.09 -5.02
N VAL A 269 2.44 10.83 -4.93
CA VAL A 269 2.47 10.04 -3.68
C VAL A 269 3.89 9.90 -3.14
N GLY A 270 4.89 9.72 -4.02
CA GLY A 270 6.30 9.65 -3.62
C GLY A 270 6.81 10.95 -2.98
N ARG A 271 6.42 12.11 -3.52
CA ARG A 271 6.76 13.40 -2.90
C ARG A 271 6.08 13.59 -1.54
N PHE A 272 4.82 13.17 -1.42
CA PHE A 272 4.15 13.14 -0.13
C PHE A 272 4.90 12.22 0.85
N SER A 273 5.30 11.02 0.41
CA SER A 273 6.10 10.08 1.21
C SER A 273 7.38 10.72 1.73
N ASP A 274 8.17 11.35 0.86
CA ASP A 274 9.40 12.06 1.25
C ASP A 274 9.11 13.18 2.26
N GLY A 275 8.08 13.98 2.03
CA GLY A 275 7.67 15.06 2.92
C GLY A 275 7.21 14.57 4.30
N LEU A 276 6.50 13.45 4.36
CA LEU A 276 6.06 12.82 5.61
C LEU A 276 7.25 12.23 6.38
N VAL A 277 8.13 11.49 5.69
CA VAL A 277 9.34 10.90 6.28
C VAL A 277 10.28 11.99 6.81
N ALA A 278 10.48 13.07 6.06
CA ALA A 278 11.30 14.19 6.50
C ALA A 278 10.79 14.80 7.83
N ARG A 279 9.49 14.70 8.13
CA ARG A 279 8.85 15.14 9.38
C ARG A 279 8.77 14.05 10.47
N GLY A 280 9.40 12.91 10.25
CA GLY A 280 9.45 11.80 11.20
C GLY A 280 8.26 10.84 11.12
N GLY A 281 7.30 11.04 10.19
CA GLY A 281 6.24 10.08 9.94
C GLY A 281 6.72 8.83 9.20
N SER A 282 5.83 7.90 8.94
CA SER A 282 6.19 6.63 8.30
C SER A 282 5.35 6.36 7.07
N THR A 283 5.98 5.77 6.06
CA THR A 283 5.30 5.25 4.87
C THR A 283 5.64 3.79 4.65
N VAL A 284 4.69 3.01 4.13
CA VAL A 284 4.85 1.58 3.91
C VAL A 284 4.56 1.26 2.44
N LEU A 285 5.60 0.84 1.72
CA LEU A 285 5.48 0.37 0.34
C LEU A 285 5.34 -1.15 0.33
N THR A 286 4.36 -1.67 -0.39
CA THR A 286 4.10 -3.11 -0.52
C THR A 286 4.00 -3.53 -1.99
N GLU A 287 3.41 -4.70 -2.27
CA GLU A 287 3.27 -5.26 -3.64
C GLU A 287 4.61 -5.75 -4.20
N VAL A 288 5.24 -6.69 -3.49
CA VAL A 288 6.58 -7.19 -3.86
C VAL A 288 6.71 -7.61 -5.32
N PRO A 289 5.71 -8.31 -5.95
CA PRO A 289 5.78 -8.61 -7.37
C PRO A 289 5.86 -7.38 -8.29
N GLU A 290 5.39 -6.22 -7.83
CA GLU A 290 5.49 -4.95 -8.57
C GLU A 290 6.78 -4.16 -8.26
N MET A 291 7.77 -4.83 -7.66
CA MET A 291 9.14 -4.32 -7.48
C MET A 291 10.12 -5.02 -8.44
N PHE A 292 9.72 -6.15 -9.06
CA PHE A 292 10.61 -6.92 -9.94
C PHE A 292 11.03 -6.13 -11.17
N GLY A 293 12.34 -6.07 -11.42
CA GLY A 293 12.96 -5.22 -12.44
C GLY A 293 13.27 -3.79 -11.99
N ALA A 294 12.73 -3.38 -10.82
CA ALA A 294 13.04 -2.10 -10.17
C ALA A 294 13.64 -2.27 -8.75
N GLU A 295 13.81 -3.50 -8.29
CA GLU A 295 14.26 -3.82 -6.93
C GLU A 295 15.60 -3.21 -6.57
N THR A 296 16.52 -3.07 -7.53
CA THR A 296 17.84 -2.46 -7.31
C THR A 296 17.75 -1.00 -6.89
N LEU A 297 16.70 -0.27 -7.31
CA LEU A 297 16.46 1.12 -6.89
C LEU A 297 16.10 1.19 -5.40
N LEU A 298 15.37 0.20 -4.87
CA LEU A 298 15.05 0.09 -3.44
C LEU A 298 16.27 -0.42 -2.65
N MET A 299 16.98 -1.42 -3.18
CA MET A 299 18.15 -2.03 -2.54
C MET A 299 19.29 -1.02 -2.30
N LYS A 300 19.55 -0.10 -3.25
CA LYS A 300 20.53 0.99 -3.10
C LYS A 300 20.16 1.97 -2.00
N ARG A 301 18.90 2.03 -1.60
CA ARG A 301 18.38 2.92 -0.56
C ARG A 301 18.29 2.25 0.80
N CYS A 302 18.62 0.96 0.94
CA CYS A 302 18.60 0.28 2.23
C CYS A 302 19.61 0.90 3.20
N ARG A 303 19.13 1.38 4.36
CA ARG A 303 19.93 2.09 5.37
C ARG A 303 21.12 1.29 5.85
N THR A 304 20.98 -0.01 6.03
CA THR A 304 22.00 -0.92 6.54
C THR A 304 22.07 -2.19 5.71
N ARG A 305 23.19 -2.92 5.84
CA ARG A 305 23.34 -4.24 5.22
C ARG A 305 22.24 -5.20 5.68
N ALA A 306 21.84 -5.19 6.93
CA ALA A 306 20.78 -6.06 7.44
C ALA A 306 19.41 -5.75 6.81
N VAL A 307 19.09 -4.47 6.57
CA VAL A 307 17.87 -4.06 5.82
C VAL A 307 17.95 -4.53 4.37
N PHE A 308 19.11 -4.38 3.73
CA PHE A 308 19.35 -4.87 2.38
C PHE A 308 19.15 -6.39 2.27
N GLU A 309 19.73 -7.17 3.18
CA GLU A 309 19.60 -8.63 3.18
C GLU A 309 18.14 -9.07 3.34
N ARG A 310 17.35 -8.40 4.20
CA ARG A 310 15.90 -8.63 4.30
C ARG A 310 15.15 -8.23 3.03
N CYS A 311 15.56 -7.14 2.36
CA CYS A 311 14.98 -6.73 1.08
C CYS A 311 15.24 -7.78 -0.01
N VAL A 312 16.47 -8.29 -0.12
CA VAL A 312 16.81 -9.38 -1.04
C VAL A 312 16.00 -10.63 -0.74
N ALA A 313 15.92 -11.02 0.54
CA ALA A 313 15.15 -12.20 0.96
C ALA A 313 13.65 -12.05 0.63
N MET A 314 13.07 -10.87 0.81
CA MET A 314 11.69 -10.57 0.46
C MET A 314 11.44 -10.69 -1.05
N VAL A 315 12.29 -10.10 -1.88
CA VAL A 315 12.15 -10.12 -3.35
C VAL A 315 12.32 -11.53 -3.89
N ASN A 316 13.43 -12.20 -3.53
CA ASN A 316 13.72 -13.57 -4.00
C ASN A 316 12.70 -14.58 -3.44
N GLY A 317 12.24 -14.41 -2.19
CA GLY A 317 11.21 -15.26 -1.60
C GLY A 317 9.88 -15.24 -2.37
N PHE A 318 9.49 -14.11 -2.94
CA PHE A 318 8.32 -14.05 -3.83
C PHE A 318 8.59 -14.68 -5.20
N LYS A 319 9.80 -14.56 -5.76
CA LYS A 319 10.17 -15.28 -6.99
C LYS A 319 10.15 -16.80 -6.77
N ASP A 320 10.66 -17.27 -5.64
CA ASP A 320 10.60 -18.68 -5.22
C ASP A 320 9.15 -19.14 -4.98
N TYR A 321 8.28 -18.29 -4.44
CA TYR A 321 6.87 -18.59 -4.32
C TYR A 321 6.22 -18.89 -5.67
N TYR A 322 6.45 -18.07 -6.70
CA TYR A 322 5.96 -18.35 -8.06
C TYR A 322 6.55 -19.66 -8.61
N ALA A 323 7.86 -19.88 -8.45
CA ALA A 323 8.54 -21.08 -8.95
C ALA A 323 7.99 -22.37 -8.30
N ARG A 324 7.72 -22.34 -6.97
CA ARG A 324 7.11 -23.49 -6.26
C ARG A 324 5.74 -23.87 -6.81
N HIS A 325 4.98 -22.90 -7.33
CA HIS A 325 3.68 -23.12 -7.95
C HIS A 325 3.75 -23.35 -9.47
N GLY A 326 4.95 -23.48 -10.05
CA GLY A 326 5.14 -23.66 -11.50
C GLY A 326 4.70 -22.45 -12.33
N GLN A 327 4.71 -21.25 -11.73
CA GLN A 327 4.32 -20.01 -12.38
C GLN A 327 5.54 -19.14 -12.69
N VAL A 328 5.43 -18.32 -13.74
CA VAL A 328 6.43 -17.29 -14.05
C VAL A 328 6.19 -16.03 -13.20
N CYS A 329 7.25 -15.36 -12.80
CA CYS A 329 7.14 -14.17 -11.96
C CYS A 329 6.67 -12.90 -12.72
N TYR A 330 6.53 -12.94 -14.05
CA TYR A 330 6.25 -11.81 -14.94
C TYR A 330 4.90 -11.90 -15.67
N GLU A 331 3.91 -12.68 -15.19
CA GLU A 331 2.55 -12.68 -15.74
C GLU A 331 1.84 -11.32 -15.58
N ASN A 332 2.10 -10.61 -14.48
CA ASN A 332 1.74 -9.20 -14.38
C ASN A 332 2.60 -8.40 -15.39
N PRO A 333 2.08 -7.42 -16.15
CA PRO A 333 0.82 -6.67 -16.03
C PRO A 333 -0.43 -7.39 -16.52
N SER A 334 -1.57 -7.07 -15.91
CA SER A 334 -2.88 -7.60 -16.31
C SER A 334 -3.30 -7.10 -17.71
N PRO A 335 -4.29 -7.74 -18.38
CA PRO A 335 -4.81 -7.25 -19.65
C PRO A 335 -5.25 -5.78 -19.59
N GLY A 336 -5.86 -5.33 -18.50
CA GLY A 336 -6.26 -3.94 -18.29
C GLY A 336 -5.09 -2.97 -18.20
N ASN A 337 -3.98 -3.37 -17.56
CA ASN A 337 -2.77 -2.55 -17.53
C ASN A 337 -2.13 -2.44 -18.92
N LYS A 338 -2.08 -3.55 -19.69
CA LYS A 338 -1.58 -3.57 -21.06
C LYS A 338 -2.41 -2.67 -21.96
N ALA A 339 -3.75 -2.76 -21.92
CA ALA A 339 -4.64 -1.86 -22.64
C ALA A 339 -4.47 -0.38 -22.25
N GLY A 340 -3.97 -0.10 -21.05
CA GLY A 340 -3.65 1.25 -20.56
C GLY A 340 -2.24 1.73 -20.86
N GLY A 341 -1.46 1.05 -21.73
CA GLY A 341 -0.13 1.49 -22.20
C GLY A 341 1.07 0.89 -21.43
N ILE A 342 0.87 0.10 -20.37
CA ILE A 342 1.94 -0.66 -19.70
C ILE A 342 2.25 -1.91 -20.52
N THR A 343 3.53 -2.32 -20.60
CA THR A 343 3.95 -3.45 -21.44
C THR A 343 4.46 -4.63 -20.64
N THR A 344 5.59 -4.47 -19.98
CA THR A 344 6.29 -5.49 -19.21
C THR A 344 6.14 -5.24 -17.72
N LEU A 345 6.55 -6.20 -16.89
CA LEU A 345 6.53 -6.00 -15.45
C LEU A 345 7.59 -4.98 -15.01
N GLU A 346 8.75 -4.91 -15.68
CA GLU A 346 9.76 -3.88 -15.44
C GLU A 346 9.21 -2.46 -15.69
N ASP A 347 8.48 -2.27 -16.79
CA ASP A 347 7.80 -0.99 -17.10
C ASP A 347 6.82 -0.59 -15.99
N LYS A 348 6.02 -1.57 -15.50
CA LYS A 348 5.11 -1.35 -14.38
C LYS A 348 5.84 -1.05 -13.09
N SER A 349 6.84 -1.84 -12.75
CA SER A 349 7.57 -1.76 -11.48
C SER A 349 8.34 -0.44 -11.32
N LEU A 350 9.02 0.02 -12.38
CA LEU A 350 9.70 1.31 -12.39
C LEU A 350 8.75 2.49 -12.12
N GLY A 351 7.50 2.38 -12.57
CA GLY A 351 6.45 3.33 -12.21
C GLY A 351 5.95 3.15 -10.78
N CYS A 352 5.77 1.89 -10.32
CA CYS A 352 5.18 1.57 -9.02
C CYS A 352 6.07 1.95 -7.84
N VAL A 353 7.38 1.70 -7.90
CA VAL A 353 8.31 1.98 -6.79
C VAL A 353 8.46 3.48 -6.49
N GLN A 354 8.08 4.35 -7.41
CA GLN A 354 8.10 5.81 -7.23
C GLN A 354 7.17 6.27 -6.10
N LYS A 355 6.12 5.51 -5.74
CA LYS A 355 5.28 5.79 -4.57
C LYS A 355 6.09 5.91 -3.26
N GLY A 356 7.20 5.16 -3.15
CA GLY A 356 8.11 5.22 -2.00
C GLY A 356 9.05 6.42 -1.99
N GLY A 357 8.89 7.39 -2.92
CA GLY A 357 9.74 8.58 -3.00
C GLY A 357 11.23 8.25 -3.14
N SER A 358 12.08 9.05 -2.51
CA SER A 358 13.54 8.93 -2.51
C SER A 358 14.15 8.60 -1.14
N ALA A 359 13.35 8.61 -0.08
CA ALA A 359 13.82 8.35 1.28
C ALA A 359 14.51 6.99 1.40
N ALA A 360 15.45 6.86 2.34
CA ALA A 360 16.08 5.59 2.65
C ALA A 360 15.05 4.56 3.14
N VAL A 361 15.27 3.29 2.79
CA VAL A 361 14.51 2.16 3.35
C VAL A 361 15.03 1.86 4.74
N GLU A 362 14.23 2.11 5.75
CA GLU A 362 14.61 1.98 7.16
C GLU A 362 14.34 0.57 7.69
N ASP A 363 13.31 -0.12 7.16
CA ASP A 363 12.94 -1.47 7.59
C ASP A 363 12.29 -2.29 6.46
N VAL A 364 12.26 -3.61 6.64
CA VAL A 364 11.56 -4.58 5.79
C VAL A 364 10.78 -5.54 6.68
N LEU A 365 9.47 -5.60 6.49
CA LEU A 365 8.54 -6.41 7.28
C LEU A 365 8.08 -7.64 6.50
N ALA A 366 7.94 -8.76 7.20
CA ALA A 366 7.21 -9.92 6.73
C ALA A 366 5.70 -9.62 6.66
N TYR A 367 4.93 -10.43 5.94
CA TYR A 367 3.46 -10.35 5.90
C TYR A 367 2.87 -10.45 7.32
N GLY A 368 1.98 -9.53 7.68
CA GLY A 368 1.43 -9.43 9.03
C GLY A 368 2.35 -8.74 10.06
N GLY A 369 3.54 -8.31 9.67
CA GLY A 369 4.44 -7.50 10.50
C GLY A 369 3.90 -6.10 10.72
N ARG A 370 4.32 -5.45 11.84
CA ARG A 370 3.89 -4.10 12.22
C ARG A 370 5.03 -3.10 12.15
N VAL A 371 4.72 -1.87 11.72
CA VAL A 371 5.65 -0.75 11.70
C VAL A 371 6.08 -0.40 13.12
N ARG A 372 7.41 -0.27 13.32
CA ARG A 372 8.03 0.11 14.60
C ARG A 372 9.12 1.16 14.42
N THR A 373 9.51 1.41 13.18
CA THR A 373 10.58 2.33 12.81
C THR A 373 10.00 3.46 11.98
N HIS A 374 10.38 4.70 12.28
CA HIS A 374 10.00 5.85 11.47
C HIS A 374 10.70 5.81 10.11
N GLY A 375 10.02 6.32 9.08
CA GLY A 375 10.55 6.41 7.73
C GLY A 375 9.90 5.45 6.74
N LEU A 376 10.58 5.18 5.62
CA LEU A 376 10.07 4.26 4.59
C LEU A 376 10.34 2.81 4.99
N THR A 377 9.29 2.02 5.06
CA THR A 377 9.33 0.58 5.32
C THR A 377 8.83 -0.17 4.09
N LEU A 378 9.45 -1.31 3.74
CA LEU A 378 8.92 -2.25 2.76
C LEU A 378 8.13 -3.35 3.48
N LEU A 379 6.99 -3.75 2.92
CA LEU A 379 6.14 -4.80 3.49
C LEU A 379 5.95 -5.93 2.48
N SER A 380 6.24 -7.15 2.90
CA SER A 380 5.99 -8.36 2.10
C SER A 380 4.48 -8.58 1.95
N ALA A 381 3.93 -8.40 0.75
CA ALA A 381 2.58 -8.79 0.36
C ALA A 381 2.48 -8.94 -1.16
N PRO A 382 1.50 -9.73 -1.67
CA PRO A 382 1.27 -9.87 -3.11
C PRO A 382 0.72 -8.58 -3.74
N GLY A 383 0.60 -8.57 -5.08
CA GLY A 383 0.01 -7.46 -5.83
C GLY A 383 -1.53 -7.40 -5.78
N ASN A 384 -2.22 -8.42 -5.25
CA ASN A 384 -3.69 -8.40 -5.12
C ASN A 384 -4.15 -7.22 -4.25
N ASP A 385 -5.06 -6.41 -4.78
CA ASP A 385 -5.48 -5.14 -4.16
C ASP A 385 -6.00 -5.30 -2.74
N LEU A 386 -6.90 -6.27 -2.52
CA LEU A 386 -7.52 -6.50 -1.22
C LEU A 386 -6.51 -7.04 -0.19
N VAL A 387 -5.70 -8.01 -0.60
CA VAL A 387 -4.71 -8.66 0.27
C VAL A 387 -3.61 -7.67 0.66
N ALA A 388 -3.08 -6.92 -0.29
CA ALA A 388 -2.02 -5.95 -0.04
C ALA A 388 -2.51 -4.78 0.84
N ALA A 389 -3.71 -4.25 0.57
CA ALA A 389 -4.29 -3.17 1.38
C ALA A 389 -4.63 -3.64 2.81
N THR A 390 -5.08 -4.89 2.96
CA THR A 390 -5.28 -5.50 4.29
C THR A 390 -3.96 -5.65 5.04
N ALA A 391 -2.88 -6.05 4.36
CA ALA A 391 -1.56 -6.15 4.95
C ALA A 391 -1.04 -4.79 5.43
N LEU A 392 -1.28 -3.70 4.67
CA LEU A 392 -0.96 -2.33 5.07
C LEU A 392 -1.75 -1.91 6.33
N ALA A 393 -3.06 -2.19 6.37
CA ALA A 393 -3.86 -1.93 7.56
C ALA A 393 -3.32 -2.72 8.77
N ALA A 394 -3.06 -4.02 8.64
CA ALA A 394 -2.49 -4.85 9.69
C ALA A 394 -1.09 -4.37 10.15
N ALA A 395 -0.29 -3.81 9.25
CA ALA A 395 1.00 -3.20 9.58
C ALA A 395 0.85 -1.91 10.44
N GLY A 396 -0.36 -1.39 10.61
CA GLY A 396 -0.67 -0.21 11.41
C GLY A 396 -0.78 1.08 10.60
N CYS A 397 -0.92 1.00 9.26
CA CYS A 397 -1.14 2.18 8.43
C CYS A 397 -2.51 2.80 8.74
N HIS A 398 -2.51 4.04 9.18
CA HIS A 398 -3.73 4.78 9.52
C HIS A 398 -4.65 5.01 8.31
N LEU A 399 -4.06 5.21 7.15
CA LEU A 399 -4.75 5.30 5.86
C LEU A 399 -3.89 4.70 4.74
N VAL A 400 -4.51 4.42 3.60
CA VAL A 400 -3.83 3.94 2.39
C VAL A 400 -4.02 4.96 1.27
N LEU A 401 -2.91 5.38 0.64
CA LEU A 401 -2.92 6.09 -0.63
C LEU A 401 -2.93 5.07 -1.76
N PHE A 402 -4.02 5.06 -2.51
CA PHE A 402 -4.28 4.07 -3.56
C PHE A 402 -4.30 4.75 -4.93
N THR A 403 -3.21 4.64 -5.68
CA THR A 403 -3.13 5.21 -7.04
C THR A 403 -3.80 4.30 -8.05
N THR A 404 -4.52 4.86 -9.03
CA THR A 404 -5.26 4.08 -10.03
C THR A 404 -5.46 4.83 -11.34
N GLY A 405 -5.28 4.13 -12.47
CA GLY A 405 -5.58 4.64 -13.81
C GLY A 405 -6.93 4.18 -14.35
N ARG A 406 -7.47 3.07 -13.80
CA ARG A 406 -8.73 2.45 -14.26
C ARG A 406 -9.87 2.57 -13.26
N GLY A 407 -9.56 2.82 -11.97
CA GLY A 407 -10.50 2.96 -10.89
C GLY A 407 -11.00 1.63 -10.32
N THR A 408 -11.39 1.68 -9.05
CA THR A 408 -12.06 0.60 -8.33
C THR A 408 -12.86 1.21 -7.18
N PRO A 409 -14.06 0.69 -6.84
CA PRO A 409 -14.79 1.11 -5.64
C PRO A 409 -14.12 0.63 -4.35
N PHE A 410 -13.30 -0.43 -4.41
CA PHE A 410 -12.68 -1.09 -3.26
C PHE A 410 -12.01 -0.13 -2.28
N GLY A 411 -12.15 -0.42 -0.99
CA GLY A 411 -11.38 0.14 0.12
C GLY A 411 -11.13 -0.92 1.20
N THR A 412 -10.07 -0.75 1.99
CA THR A 412 -9.75 -1.64 3.12
C THR A 412 -10.39 -1.15 4.42
N ALA A 413 -10.08 -1.78 5.53
CA ALA A 413 -10.58 -1.44 6.88
C ALA A 413 -10.30 0.02 7.29
N VAL A 414 -9.23 0.62 6.76
CA VAL A 414 -8.84 2.01 7.01
C VAL A 414 -9.21 2.91 5.83
N PRO A 415 -9.25 4.25 6.00
CA PRO A 415 -9.47 5.18 4.89
C PRO A 415 -8.55 4.86 3.71
N THR A 416 -9.12 4.70 2.51
CA THR A 416 -8.40 4.35 1.29
C THR A 416 -8.60 5.47 0.29
N LEU A 417 -7.72 6.47 0.35
CA LEU A 417 -7.74 7.66 -0.49
C LEU A 417 -7.27 7.31 -1.91
N LYS A 418 -8.17 7.41 -2.88
CA LYS A 418 -7.90 7.05 -4.27
C LYS A 418 -7.41 8.24 -5.08
N VAL A 419 -6.25 8.05 -5.71
CA VAL A 419 -5.54 9.06 -6.50
C VAL A 419 -5.58 8.64 -7.96
N ALA A 420 -6.39 9.32 -8.77
CA ALA A 420 -6.46 9.07 -10.21
C ALA A 420 -5.19 9.52 -10.93
N THR A 421 -4.73 8.72 -11.87
CA THR A 421 -3.58 9.03 -12.72
C THR A 421 -3.94 9.94 -13.89
N ASN A 422 -5.24 10.03 -14.21
CA ASN A 422 -5.76 10.78 -15.35
C ASN A 422 -7.12 11.42 -15.04
N THR A 423 -7.37 12.57 -15.65
CA THR A 423 -8.59 13.37 -15.42
C THR A 423 -9.84 12.69 -16.00
N ALA A 424 -9.70 11.86 -17.04
CA ALA A 424 -10.83 11.16 -17.63
C ALA A 424 -11.47 10.19 -16.61
N LEU A 425 -10.64 9.44 -15.84
CA LEU A 425 -11.12 8.59 -14.77
C LEU A 425 -11.77 9.41 -13.65
N ALA A 426 -11.13 10.48 -13.20
CA ALA A 426 -11.66 11.32 -12.11
C ALA A 426 -13.04 11.91 -12.50
N ALA A 427 -13.20 12.37 -13.73
CA ALA A 427 -14.47 12.87 -14.25
C ALA A 427 -15.55 11.77 -14.39
N ALA A 428 -15.15 10.57 -14.86
CA ALA A 428 -16.09 9.46 -15.06
C ALA A 428 -16.55 8.79 -13.74
N LYS A 429 -15.72 8.85 -12.70
CA LYS A 429 -15.95 8.16 -11.40
C LYS A 429 -15.70 9.07 -10.19
N PRO A 430 -16.33 10.26 -10.10
CA PRO A 430 -16.06 11.21 -9.03
C PRO A 430 -16.39 10.68 -7.63
N HIS A 431 -17.25 9.67 -7.53
CA HIS A 431 -17.62 9.04 -6.27
C HIS A 431 -16.63 7.93 -5.83
N TRP A 432 -15.64 7.56 -6.68
CA TRP A 432 -14.57 6.63 -6.31
C TRP A 432 -13.26 7.35 -6.03
N ILE A 433 -13.07 8.53 -6.62
CA ILE A 433 -11.77 9.23 -6.67
C ILE A 433 -11.76 10.41 -5.71
N ASP A 434 -10.75 10.44 -4.84
CA ASP A 434 -10.53 11.50 -3.86
C ASP A 434 -9.62 12.62 -4.40
N TRP A 435 -8.75 12.32 -5.40
CA TRP A 435 -7.78 13.24 -5.96
C TRP A 435 -7.45 12.93 -7.43
N ASP A 436 -7.42 13.95 -8.26
CA ASP A 436 -6.96 13.88 -9.65
C ASP A 436 -5.52 14.39 -9.71
N ALA A 437 -4.54 13.49 -9.87
CA ALA A 437 -3.13 13.85 -9.88
C ALA A 437 -2.68 14.52 -11.18
N MET A 438 -3.39 14.31 -12.29
CA MET A 438 -3.10 14.97 -13.57
C MET A 438 -3.53 16.43 -13.56
N ALA A 439 -4.74 16.71 -13.08
CA ALA A 439 -5.26 18.08 -12.98
C ALA A 439 -4.63 18.86 -11.80
N ASN A 440 -4.28 18.17 -10.70
CA ASN A 440 -3.78 18.77 -9.47
C ASN A 440 -2.45 18.14 -9.04
N PRO A 441 -1.33 18.45 -9.70
CA PRO A 441 -0.02 17.87 -9.40
C PRO A 441 0.72 18.50 -8.23
N ASP A 442 0.13 19.50 -7.55
CA ASP A 442 0.75 20.20 -6.43
C ASP A 442 0.85 19.30 -5.19
N ALA A 443 2.09 19.08 -4.72
CA ALA A 443 2.37 18.16 -3.61
C ALA A 443 1.93 18.71 -2.25
N GLU A 444 1.93 20.03 -2.05
CA GLU A 444 1.47 20.63 -0.78
C GLU A 444 -0.06 20.59 -0.71
N ALA A 445 -0.77 20.87 -1.80
CA ALA A 445 -2.22 20.74 -1.86
C ALA A 445 -2.64 19.26 -1.66
N PHE A 446 -1.92 18.31 -2.25
CA PHE A 446 -2.15 16.88 -2.02
C PHE A 446 -1.89 16.50 -0.55
N ALA A 447 -0.80 16.96 0.04
CA ALA A 447 -0.50 16.72 1.44
C ALA A 447 -1.59 17.32 2.36
N ALA A 448 -2.09 18.51 2.06
CA ALA A 448 -3.20 19.11 2.79
C ALA A 448 -4.47 18.23 2.75
N LYS A 449 -4.80 17.63 1.59
CA LYS A 449 -5.91 16.67 1.46
C LYS A 449 -5.68 15.42 2.31
N VAL A 450 -4.48 14.85 2.30
CA VAL A 450 -4.14 13.67 3.13
C VAL A 450 -4.27 13.99 4.62
N PHE A 451 -3.79 15.14 5.07
CA PHE A 451 -3.92 15.58 6.47
C PHE A 451 -5.37 15.90 6.85
N ALA A 452 -6.19 16.41 5.93
CA ALA A 452 -7.62 16.58 6.16
C ALA A 452 -8.32 15.23 6.39
N VAL A 453 -8.00 14.20 5.58
CA VAL A 453 -8.50 12.83 5.78
C VAL A 453 -7.99 12.24 7.10
N ALA A 454 -6.71 12.44 7.43
CA ALA A 454 -6.15 12.03 8.73
C ALA A 454 -6.85 12.74 9.90
N SER A 455 -7.29 13.99 9.71
CA SER A 455 -8.00 14.80 10.72
C SER A 455 -9.51 14.54 10.78
N GLY A 456 -10.05 13.64 9.94
CA GLY A 456 -11.44 13.20 10.04
C GLY A 456 -12.32 13.42 8.81
N GLU A 457 -11.83 14.09 7.77
CA GLU A 457 -12.54 14.11 6.49
C GLU A 457 -12.71 12.67 5.95
N PRO A 458 -13.91 12.26 5.53
CA PRO A 458 -14.10 10.92 5.01
C PRO A 458 -13.50 10.77 3.61
N ALA A 459 -12.86 9.64 3.33
CA ALA A 459 -12.51 9.22 1.97
C ALA A 459 -13.74 8.64 1.25
N CYS A 460 -13.74 8.64 -0.09
CA CYS A 460 -14.85 8.13 -0.89
C CYS A 460 -15.27 6.70 -0.51
N ASN A 461 -14.32 5.82 -0.24
CA ASN A 461 -14.63 4.44 0.17
C ASN A 461 -15.39 4.37 1.51
N GLU A 462 -15.17 5.30 2.43
CA GLU A 462 -15.89 5.36 3.70
C GLU A 462 -17.33 5.88 3.51
N VAL A 463 -17.50 6.91 2.66
CA VAL A 463 -18.82 7.47 2.33
C VAL A 463 -19.74 6.41 1.74
N HIS A 464 -19.20 5.52 0.91
CA HIS A 464 -19.97 4.46 0.22
C HIS A 464 -19.99 3.11 0.98
N GLY A 465 -19.25 2.99 2.07
CA GLY A 465 -19.13 1.74 2.83
C GLY A 465 -18.33 0.65 2.13
N ASP A 466 -17.51 1.01 1.15
CA ASP A 466 -16.64 0.09 0.40
C ASP A 466 -15.41 -0.27 1.26
N ARG A 467 -15.62 -1.04 2.33
CA ARG A 467 -14.60 -1.40 3.31
C ARG A 467 -14.59 -2.92 3.52
N GLY A 468 -13.42 -3.54 3.40
CA GLY A 468 -13.29 -4.99 3.57
C GLY A 468 -11.86 -5.44 3.76
N ILE A 469 -11.68 -6.73 4.07
CA ILE A 469 -10.38 -7.36 4.19
C ILE A 469 -10.27 -8.61 3.33
N ALA A 470 -9.05 -8.98 2.94
CA ALA A 470 -8.71 -10.28 2.40
C ALA A 470 -7.34 -10.73 2.94
N ILE A 471 -7.21 -12.02 3.18
CA ILE A 471 -6.04 -12.63 3.80
C ILE A 471 -5.30 -13.48 2.76
N PHE A 472 -3.98 -13.37 2.70
CA PHE A 472 -3.16 -14.19 1.84
C PHE A 472 -3.22 -15.66 2.27
N LYS A 473 -3.36 -16.56 1.29
CA LYS A 473 -3.39 -18.00 1.48
C LYS A 473 -2.54 -18.68 0.41
N ASP A 474 -1.67 -19.58 0.83
CA ASP A 474 -0.75 -20.32 -0.03
C ASP A 474 -1.02 -21.84 0.00
N GLY A 475 -1.45 -22.39 1.12
CA GLY A 475 -1.55 -23.82 1.35
C GLY A 475 -2.93 -24.44 1.07
N VAL A 476 -3.08 -25.68 1.51
CA VAL A 476 -4.30 -26.49 1.34
C VAL A 476 -5.36 -26.13 2.39
N THR A 477 -6.60 -26.44 2.09
CA THR A 477 -7.74 -26.39 3.01
C THR A 477 -8.15 -27.81 3.35
N LEU A 478 -8.40 -28.12 4.66
CA LEU A 478 -8.93 -29.42 5.14
C LEU A 478 -10.34 -29.67 4.63
#